data_eaa37d1cb03175852ce7cf792dc78b87
#
_entry.id   eaa37d1cb03175852ce7cf792dc78b87
#
_cell.length_a   1.000
_cell.length_b   1.000
_cell.length_c   1.000
_cell.angle_alpha   90.00
_cell.angle_beta   90.00
_cell.angle_gamma   90.00
#
_symmetry.space_group_name_H-M   'P 1'
#
loop_
_entity.id
_entity.type
_entity.pdbx_description
1 polymer ?
#
loop_
_entity_poly.entity_id
_entity_poly.type
_entity_poly.pdbx_seq_one_letter_code
_entity_poly.pdbx_strand_id
1 'polypeptide(L)'
;MLLLKAQATKAYNNLKEAIIMATLAEIRAKLKEQENRSSGGSGGGDNAIYPFWNLKEGESATLRFLPDGDESNTFFWKERLMIKLPFAGVKNQTDSRPVQVQVPCMEMYGETCPVLSEVRGWFKDKNLEDMGRKYWKKRSYVFQGFVTDNPLSEDTTPENPVRRFIIGPQIFQIIKGALMDPDMQEMPTDYTAGVDFRISKTSKGGYADYSTSSWSRRERPLNEDEYKAVEDHGLFTLNDYLPKKPGEVEVKAIKDMFEASVDGEAYDMEKFGNYFRPAGMSARTGDPVKASTPSPTPNPTPVTPTPEAVAPATTTEAVAEEVAPAADNNKAEDILKMIRSRQTN
;
A
#
# COMPACT_ATOMS: atom_id res chain seq x y z
N MET A 1 42.51 -36.01 -35.86
CA MET A 1 41.86 -36.31 -34.56
C MET A 1 42.12 -35.26 -33.48
N LEU A 2 43.35 -34.72 -33.38
CA LEU A 2 43.71 -33.66 -32.40
C LEU A 2 43.02 -32.31 -32.63
N LEU A 3 42.83 -31.87 -33.87
CA LEU A 3 42.19 -30.58 -34.21
C LEU A 3 40.68 -30.54 -33.84
N LEU A 4 39.97 -31.64 -33.99
CA LEU A 4 38.56 -31.76 -33.62
C LEU A 4 38.34 -31.69 -32.10
N LYS A 5 39.27 -32.29 -31.31
CA LYS A 5 39.24 -32.20 -29.86
C LYS A 5 39.48 -30.77 -29.34
N ALA A 6 40.44 -30.06 -29.98
CA ALA A 6 40.72 -28.66 -29.60
C ALA A 6 39.54 -27.72 -29.91
N GLN A 7 38.85 -27.93 -31.04
CA GLN A 7 37.66 -27.14 -31.37
C GLN A 7 36.48 -27.43 -30.43
N ALA A 8 36.27 -28.69 -30.07
CA ALA A 8 35.23 -29.06 -29.10
C ALA A 8 35.48 -28.49 -27.69
N THR A 9 36.74 -28.50 -27.24
CA THR A 9 37.13 -27.93 -25.95
C THR A 9 36.95 -26.41 -25.94
N LYS A 10 37.29 -25.74 -27.05
CA LYS A 10 37.10 -24.27 -27.18
C LYS A 10 35.60 -23.91 -27.19
N ALA A 11 34.76 -24.69 -27.90
CA ALA A 11 33.29 -24.48 -27.91
C ALA A 11 32.69 -24.71 -26.54
N TYR A 12 33.14 -25.76 -25.82
CA TYR A 12 32.67 -26.04 -24.45
C TYR A 12 33.06 -24.93 -23.48
N ASN A 13 34.26 -24.41 -23.55
CA ASN A 13 34.72 -23.31 -22.70
C ASN A 13 33.96 -22.01 -23.00
N ASN A 14 33.75 -21.68 -24.27
CA ASN A 14 32.92 -20.53 -24.67
C ASN A 14 31.47 -20.63 -24.18
N LEU A 15 30.88 -21.85 -24.24
CA LEU A 15 29.53 -22.09 -23.71
C LEU A 15 29.48 -21.92 -22.20
N LYS A 16 30.51 -22.42 -21.50
CA LYS A 16 30.62 -22.28 -20.05
C LYS A 16 30.83 -20.83 -19.61
N GLU A 17 31.64 -20.06 -20.33
CA GLU A 17 31.80 -18.62 -20.09
C GLU A 17 30.50 -17.84 -20.39
N ALA A 18 29.77 -18.20 -21.45
CA ALA A 18 28.50 -17.59 -21.80
C ALA A 18 27.41 -17.87 -20.71
N ILE A 19 27.37 -19.09 -20.18
CA ILE A 19 26.44 -19.45 -19.10
C ILE A 19 26.79 -18.70 -17.81
N ILE A 20 28.09 -18.59 -17.49
CA ILE A 20 28.54 -17.84 -16.31
C ILE A 20 28.28 -16.32 -16.49
N MET A 21 28.45 -15.81 -17.70
CA MET A 21 28.18 -14.40 -18.01
C MET A 21 26.68 -14.08 -17.96
N ALA A 22 25.81 -14.97 -18.41
CA ALA A 22 24.36 -14.82 -18.32
C ALA A 22 23.90 -14.81 -16.85
N THR A 23 24.39 -15.75 -16.02
CA THR A 23 24.07 -15.78 -14.59
C THR A 23 24.61 -14.56 -13.81
N LEU A 24 25.78 -14.07 -14.16
CA LEU A 24 26.35 -12.84 -13.57
C LEU A 24 25.58 -11.59 -13.98
N ALA A 25 25.09 -11.51 -15.20
CA ALA A 25 24.24 -10.42 -15.65
C ALA A 25 22.89 -10.42 -14.94
N GLU A 26 22.28 -11.59 -14.78
CA GLU A 26 21.04 -11.75 -14.00
C GLU A 26 21.24 -11.42 -12.52
N ILE A 27 22.35 -11.85 -11.91
CA ILE A 27 22.69 -11.51 -10.53
C ILE A 27 22.90 -9.99 -10.40
N ARG A 28 23.60 -9.36 -11.33
CA ARG A 28 23.79 -7.91 -11.32
C ARG A 28 22.49 -7.14 -11.54
N ALA A 29 21.62 -7.61 -12.44
CA ALA A 29 20.29 -7.03 -12.63
C ALA A 29 19.44 -7.14 -11.36
N LYS A 30 19.43 -8.31 -10.73
CA LYS A 30 18.73 -8.53 -9.44
C LYS A 30 19.36 -7.73 -8.30
N LEU A 31 20.68 -7.60 -8.24
CA LEU A 31 21.35 -6.78 -7.23
C LEU A 31 21.06 -5.29 -7.45
N LYS A 32 21.07 -4.82 -8.70
CA LYS A 32 20.72 -3.43 -9.04
C LYS A 32 19.24 -3.15 -8.73
N GLU A 33 18.38 -4.10 -8.97
CA GLU A 33 16.97 -4.04 -8.57
C GLU A 33 16.81 -4.06 -7.04
N GLN A 34 17.61 -4.85 -6.34
CA GLN A 34 17.64 -4.90 -4.89
C GLN A 34 18.26 -3.63 -4.28
N GLU A 35 19.27 -3.04 -4.91
CA GLU A 35 19.83 -1.74 -4.53
C GLU A 35 18.82 -0.61 -4.76
N ASN A 36 18.11 -0.60 -5.87
CA ASN A 36 17.02 0.33 -6.13
C ASN A 36 15.85 0.15 -5.13
N ARG A 37 15.61 -1.08 -4.66
CA ARG A 37 14.66 -1.36 -3.56
C ARG A 37 15.21 -0.94 -2.20
N SER A 38 16.53 -0.95 -1.99
CA SER A 38 17.17 -0.60 -0.72
C SER A 38 17.64 0.86 -0.64
N SER A 39 17.89 1.53 -1.76
CA SER A 39 18.26 2.95 -1.79
C SER A 39 17.06 3.88 -1.53
N GLY A 40 15.83 3.36 -1.42
CA GLY A 40 14.66 4.06 -0.88
C GLY A 40 14.77 4.44 0.61
N GLY A 41 15.92 4.28 1.23
CA GLY A 41 16.18 4.49 2.67
C GLY A 41 16.67 5.88 3.07
N SER A 42 16.41 6.92 2.31
CA SER A 42 16.70 8.28 2.75
C SER A 42 15.57 9.21 2.31
N GLY A 43 14.50 9.25 3.09
CA GLY A 43 13.48 10.32 3.01
C GLY A 43 12.59 10.35 1.76
N GLY A 44 12.86 9.56 0.73
CA GLY A 44 12.06 9.44 -0.47
C GLY A 44 11.21 8.16 -0.43
N GLY A 45 9.90 8.26 -0.54
CA GLY A 45 9.00 7.12 -0.74
C GLY A 45 9.35 6.36 -2.03
N ASP A 46 8.81 5.17 -2.19
CA ASP A 46 8.92 4.39 -3.43
C ASP A 46 8.36 5.21 -4.62
N ASN A 47 9.25 5.80 -5.43
CA ASN A 47 8.88 6.69 -6.51
C ASN A 47 8.12 5.99 -7.66
N ALA A 48 8.08 4.66 -7.68
CA ALA A 48 7.22 3.91 -8.59
C ALA A 48 5.73 3.97 -8.17
N ILE A 49 5.41 4.38 -6.94
CA ILE A 49 4.03 4.62 -6.53
C ILE A 49 3.62 6.04 -6.95
N TYR A 50 2.57 6.14 -7.75
CA TYR A 50 2.04 7.44 -8.16
C TYR A 50 1.20 8.05 -7.05
N PRO A 51 1.57 9.25 -6.54
CA PRO A 51 0.94 9.87 -5.38
C PRO A 51 -0.30 10.71 -5.76
N PHE A 52 -1.31 10.11 -6.40
CA PHE A 52 -2.52 10.82 -6.84
C PHE A 52 -3.29 11.53 -5.71
N TRP A 53 -3.06 11.14 -4.46
CA TRP A 53 -3.64 11.84 -3.29
C TRP A 53 -3.12 13.28 -3.13
N ASN A 54 -1.96 13.60 -3.76
CA ASN A 54 -1.39 14.94 -3.78
C ASN A 54 -2.05 15.85 -4.84
N LEU A 55 -2.93 15.35 -5.69
CA LEU A 55 -3.74 16.19 -6.57
C LEU A 55 -4.42 17.27 -5.76
N LYS A 56 -4.48 18.48 -6.31
CA LYS A 56 -5.24 19.57 -5.70
C LYS A 56 -6.73 19.37 -5.96
N GLU A 57 -7.55 20.10 -5.21
CA GLU A 57 -8.98 20.11 -5.43
C GLU A 57 -9.31 20.62 -6.84
N GLY A 58 -10.13 19.85 -7.57
CA GLY A 58 -10.48 20.14 -8.96
C GLY A 58 -9.50 19.59 -10.00
N GLU A 59 -8.31 19.09 -9.58
CA GLU A 59 -7.37 18.45 -10.51
C GLU A 59 -7.74 16.98 -10.77
N SER A 60 -7.29 16.49 -11.92
CA SER A 60 -7.44 15.11 -12.31
C SER A 60 -6.17 14.58 -12.98
N ALA A 61 -5.89 13.31 -12.79
CA ALA A 61 -4.86 12.56 -13.51
C ALA A 61 -5.51 11.45 -14.35
N THR A 62 -4.94 11.15 -15.50
CA THR A 62 -5.42 10.06 -16.35
C THR A 62 -4.44 8.91 -16.30
N LEU A 63 -4.98 7.71 -16.07
CA LEU A 63 -4.23 6.48 -15.91
C LEU A 63 -4.62 5.47 -16.98
N ARG A 64 -3.66 4.66 -17.42
CA ARG A 64 -3.90 3.45 -18.18
C ARG A 64 -3.50 2.25 -17.35
N PHE A 65 -4.47 1.48 -16.88
CA PHE A 65 -4.18 0.25 -16.13
C PHE A 65 -3.60 -0.82 -17.04
N LEU A 66 -2.73 -1.64 -16.48
CA LEU A 66 -2.09 -2.78 -17.12
C LEU A 66 -2.41 -4.06 -16.34
N PRO A 67 -2.30 -5.25 -16.99
CA PRO A 67 -2.45 -6.53 -16.29
C PRO A 67 -1.42 -6.71 -15.17
N ASP A 68 -1.62 -7.70 -14.31
CA ASP A 68 -0.58 -8.17 -13.36
C ASP A 68 0.54 -8.87 -14.14
N GLY A 69 1.78 -8.74 -13.69
CA GLY A 69 2.90 -9.54 -14.19
C GLY A 69 2.80 -11.03 -13.82
N ASP A 70 1.95 -11.37 -12.87
CA ASP A 70 1.59 -12.75 -12.53
C ASP A 70 0.38 -13.19 -13.39
N GLU A 71 0.63 -13.95 -14.45
CA GLU A 71 -0.39 -14.47 -15.37
C GLU A 71 -1.44 -15.36 -14.68
N SER A 72 -1.12 -15.90 -13.51
CA SER A 72 -2.08 -16.69 -12.72
C SER A 72 -3.14 -15.83 -12.03
N ASN A 73 -2.91 -14.51 -11.93
CA ASN A 73 -3.86 -13.58 -11.36
C ASN A 73 -4.91 -13.19 -12.40
N THR A 74 -6.13 -13.65 -12.21
CA THR A 74 -7.27 -13.29 -13.09
C THR A 74 -7.61 -11.80 -13.03
N PHE A 75 -7.26 -11.13 -11.92
CA PHE A 75 -7.51 -9.70 -11.73
C PHE A 75 -6.26 -8.90 -12.04
N PHE A 76 -6.43 -7.68 -12.52
CA PHE A 76 -5.33 -6.72 -12.71
C PHE A 76 -5.06 -5.87 -11.46
N TRP A 77 -5.38 -6.39 -10.28
CA TRP A 77 -5.09 -5.82 -8.97
C TRP A 77 -4.90 -6.90 -7.91
N LYS A 78 -4.29 -6.50 -6.79
CA LYS A 78 -4.25 -7.31 -5.55
C LYS A 78 -4.86 -6.51 -4.40
N GLU A 79 -5.67 -7.17 -3.58
CA GLU A 79 -6.24 -6.57 -2.37
C GLU A 79 -5.19 -6.53 -1.26
N ARG A 80 -5.16 -5.42 -0.51
CA ARG A 80 -4.28 -5.22 0.63
C ARG A 80 -5.10 -4.79 1.84
N LEU A 81 -4.92 -5.49 2.97
CA LEU A 81 -5.58 -5.20 4.23
C LEU A 81 -4.55 -4.79 5.27
N MET A 82 -4.63 -3.56 5.76
CA MET A 82 -3.74 -3.01 6.78
C MET A 82 -4.54 -2.53 7.98
N ILE A 83 -3.91 -2.56 9.15
CA ILE A 83 -4.44 -1.94 10.37
C ILE A 83 -3.53 -0.77 10.72
N LYS A 84 -4.10 0.35 11.11
CA LYS A 84 -3.39 1.53 11.55
C LYS A 84 -3.42 1.59 13.08
N LEU A 85 -2.25 1.64 13.68
CA LEU A 85 -2.05 1.73 15.13
C LEU A 85 -1.51 3.14 15.46
N PRO A 86 -2.35 4.04 15.98
CA PRO A 86 -1.91 5.38 16.36
C PRO A 86 -1.30 5.37 17.76
N PHE A 87 -0.19 6.07 17.93
CA PHE A 87 0.52 6.27 19.18
C PHE A 87 0.61 7.75 19.51
N ALA A 88 0.66 8.09 20.80
CA ALA A 88 0.74 9.48 21.26
C ALA A 88 2.03 10.19 20.84
N GLY A 89 3.07 9.43 20.52
CA GLY A 89 4.39 9.90 20.09
C GLY A 89 5.38 8.75 20.07
N VAL A 90 6.67 9.06 20.10
CA VAL A 90 7.75 8.07 20.20
C VAL A 90 8.39 8.18 21.60
N LYS A 91 8.51 7.07 22.29
CA LYS A 91 9.09 6.96 23.61
C LYS A 91 10.53 7.50 23.62
N ASN A 92 10.90 8.20 24.69
CA ASN A 92 12.22 8.82 24.84
C ASN A 92 12.54 9.94 23.84
N GLN A 93 11.55 10.49 23.13
CA GLN A 93 11.69 11.68 22.30
C GLN A 93 10.87 12.82 22.90
N THR A 94 11.58 13.89 23.31
CA THR A 94 10.92 15.12 23.75
C THR A 94 10.25 15.78 22.55
N ASP A 95 9.03 16.27 22.70
CA ASP A 95 8.23 16.91 21.64
C ASP A 95 7.88 16.01 20.44
N SER A 96 7.85 14.68 20.62
CA SER A 96 7.40 13.77 19.59
C SER A 96 5.92 14.00 19.26
N ARG A 97 5.63 14.20 17.97
CA ARG A 97 4.25 14.26 17.47
C ARG A 97 3.61 12.88 17.46
N PRO A 98 2.28 12.80 17.52
CA PRO A 98 1.59 11.53 17.32
C PRO A 98 2.07 10.83 16.06
N VAL A 99 2.33 9.54 16.16
CA VAL A 99 2.80 8.70 15.06
C VAL A 99 1.83 7.57 14.80
N GLN A 100 1.86 7.04 13.58
CA GLN A 100 1.00 5.94 13.18
C GLN A 100 1.84 4.81 12.59
N VAL A 101 1.63 3.60 13.09
CA VAL A 101 2.24 2.38 12.54
C VAL A 101 1.22 1.63 11.73
N GLN A 102 1.59 1.18 10.54
CA GLN A 102 0.76 0.31 9.72
C GLN A 102 1.25 -1.13 9.84
N VAL A 103 0.34 -2.02 10.18
CA VAL A 103 0.62 -3.45 10.28
C VAL A 103 -0.31 -4.25 9.36
N PRO A 104 0.14 -5.37 8.79
CA PRO A 104 -0.72 -6.21 7.96
C PRO A 104 -1.81 -6.85 8.80
N CYS A 105 -3.02 -6.94 8.23
CA CYS A 105 -4.12 -7.67 8.82
C CYS A 105 -3.99 -9.16 8.46
N MET A 106 -4.04 -10.06 9.46
CA MET A 106 -3.88 -11.50 9.24
C MET A 106 -4.98 -12.10 8.36
N GLU A 107 -6.15 -11.47 8.29
CA GLU A 107 -7.22 -11.92 7.39
C GLU A 107 -6.86 -11.81 5.91
N MET A 108 -5.85 -10.99 5.55
CA MET A 108 -5.32 -10.94 4.18
C MET A 108 -4.72 -12.28 3.76
N TYR A 109 -4.25 -13.06 4.72
CA TYR A 109 -3.64 -14.38 4.50
C TYR A 109 -4.58 -15.54 4.85
N GLY A 110 -5.88 -15.26 5.05
CA GLY A 110 -6.88 -16.27 5.41
C GLY A 110 -6.82 -16.71 6.88
N GLU A 111 -6.10 -15.99 7.74
CA GLU A 111 -5.93 -16.32 9.15
C GLU A 111 -6.70 -15.37 10.07
N THR A 112 -6.99 -15.85 11.27
CA THR A 112 -7.64 -15.02 12.28
C THR A 112 -6.71 -13.89 12.75
N CYS A 113 -7.17 -12.66 12.67
CA CYS A 113 -6.41 -11.50 13.12
C CYS A 113 -6.66 -11.24 14.62
N PRO A 114 -5.62 -11.24 15.48
CA PRO A 114 -5.80 -11.03 16.92
C PRO A 114 -6.39 -9.66 17.23
N VAL A 115 -6.01 -8.61 16.49
CA VAL A 115 -6.57 -7.26 16.64
C VAL A 115 -8.05 -7.24 16.30
N LEU A 116 -8.44 -7.78 15.15
CA LEU A 116 -9.86 -7.77 14.72
C LEU A 116 -10.73 -8.67 15.57
N SER A 117 -10.20 -9.73 16.16
CA SER A 117 -10.94 -10.60 17.09
C SER A 117 -11.46 -9.80 18.29
N GLU A 118 -10.65 -8.88 18.78
CA GLU A 118 -11.03 -8.00 19.88
C GLU A 118 -11.93 -6.84 19.41
N VAL A 119 -11.51 -6.13 18.36
CA VAL A 119 -12.21 -4.94 17.84
C VAL A 119 -13.64 -5.25 17.39
N ARG A 120 -13.92 -6.47 16.88
CA ARG A 120 -15.27 -6.88 16.51
C ARG A 120 -16.27 -6.79 17.66
N GLY A 121 -15.83 -7.03 18.89
CA GLY A 121 -16.66 -6.88 20.08
C GLY A 121 -17.09 -5.43 20.33
N TRP A 122 -16.25 -4.48 19.96
CA TRP A 122 -16.48 -3.05 20.23
C TRP A 122 -17.63 -2.46 19.42
N PHE A 123 -17.90 -2.97 18.22
CA PHE A 123 -19.03 -2.53 17.39
C PHE A 123 -20.42 -2.87 17.99
N LYS A 124 -20.46 -3.70 19.02
CA LYS A 124 -21.70 -4.00 19.74
C LYS A 124 -22.04 -2.95 20.79
N ASP A 125 -21.09 -2.08 21.11
CA ASP A 125 -21.22 -1.01 22.09
C ASP A 125 -21.07 0.34 21.41
N LYS A 126 -22.12 1.16 21.44
CA LYS A 126 -22.12 2.49 20.81
C LYS A 126 -21.00 3.40 21.31
N ASN A 127 -20.57 3.23 22.56
CA ASN A 127 -19.48 4.04 23.12
C ASN A 127 -18.11 3.64 22.60
N LEU A 128 -17.95 2.40 22.11
CA LEU A 128 -16.70 1.86 21.59
C LEU A 128 -16.66 1.82 20.06
N GLU A 129 -17.74 2.17 19.38
CA GLU A 129 -17.84 2.07 17.92
C GLU A 129 -16.77 2.91 17.21
N ASP A 130 -16.56 4.15 17.63
CA ASP A 130 -15.55 5.03 17.03
C ASP A 130 -14.13 4.48 17.23
N MET A 131 -13.88 3.90 18.40
CA MET A 131 -12.63 3.22 18.67
C MET A 131 -12.47 1.97 17.81
N GLY A 132 -13.55 1.21 17.65
CA GLY A 132 -13.61 0.08 16.71
C GLY A 132 -13.28 0.51 15.29
N ARG A 133 -13.84 1.60 14.80
CA ARG A 133 -13.57 2.17 13.48
C ARG A 133 -12.11 2.60 13.32
N LYS A 134 -11.48 3.14 14.35
CA LYS A 134 -10.09 3.58 14.36
C LYS A 134 -9.13 2.42 14.11
N TYR A 135 -9.34 1.28 14.76
CA TYR A 135 -8.50 0.08 14.68
C TYR A 135 -8.98 -0.96 13.64
N TRP A 136 -10.06 -0.68 12.93
CA TRP A 136 -10.56 -1.59 11.90
C TRP A 136 -9.61 -1.66 10.70
N LYS A 137 -9.57 -2.83 10.07
CA LYS A 137 -8.77 -3.03 8.85
C LYS A 137 -9.14 -2.02 7.77
N LYS A 138 -8.12 -1.42 7.17
CA LYS A 138 -8.21 -0.52 6.03
C LYS A 138 -7.91 -1.32 4.77
N ARG A 139 -8.87 -1.30 3.85
CA ARG A 139 -8.76 -1.99 2.57
C ARG A 139 -8.20 -1.04 1.51
N SER A 140 -7.28 -1.53 0.71
CA SER A 140 -6.77 -0.87 -0.48
C SER A 140 -6.44 -1.90 -1.54
N TYR A 141 -6.24 -1.45 -2.76
CA TYR A 141 -5.98 -2.29 -3.91
C TYR A 141 -4.75 -1.78 -4.64
N VAL A 142 -3.83 -2.68 -4.94
CA VAL A 142 -2.60 -2.37 -5.67
C VAL A 142 -2.85 -2.65 -7.14
N PHE A 143 -2.66 -1.63 -7.96
CA PHE A 143 -2.74 -1.67 -9.41
C PHE A 143 -1.40 -1.25 -10.01
N GLN A 144 -1.23 -1.48 -11.31
CA GLN A 144 -0.13 -0.92 -12.09
C GLN A 144 -0.62 -0.35 -13.41
N GLY A 145 0.19 0.51 -14.01
CA GLY A 145 -0.11 1.11 -15.30
C GLY A 145 0.68 2.38 -15.57
N PHE A 146 0.28 3.09 -16.60
CA PHE A 146 0.87 4.38 -16.99
C PHE A 146 0.07 5.55 -16.43
N VAL A 147 0.75 6.67 -16.22
CA VAL A 147 0.13 7.97 -15.99
C VAL A 147 0.22 8.74 -17.30
N THR A 148 -0.90 8.86 -18.01
CA THR A 148 -0.96 9.45 -19.35
C THR A 148 -1.18 10.95 -19.33
N ASP A 149 -1.79 11.47 -18.25
CA ASP A 149 -1.94 12.89 -17.98
C ASP A 149 -1.60 13.12 -16.50
N ASN A 150 -0.47 13.78 -16.25
CA ASN A 150 0.07 13.98 -14.91
C ASN A 150 0.16 15.46 -14.56
N PRO A 151 -0.76 16.00 -13.76
CA PRO A 151 -0.69 17.40 -13.32
C PRO A 151 0.28 17.60 -12.14
N LEU A 152 0.80 16.52 -11.53
CA LEU A 152 1.71 16.62 -10.40
C LEU A 152 3.12 16.97 -10.86
N SER A 153 3.75 17.91 -10.17
CA SER A 153 5.19 18.12 -10.26
C SER A 153 5.88 17.12 -9.33
N GLU A 154 6.60 16.17 -9.92
CA GLU A 154 7.37 15.16 -9.19
C GLU A 154 8.85 15.56 -9.20
N ASP A 155 9.49 15.54 -8.02
CA ASP A 155 10.92 15.88 -7.89
C ASP A 155 11.81 14.88 -8.62
N THR A 156 11.37 13.62 -8.69
CA THR A 156 12.09 12.53 -9.33
C THR A 156 11.10 11.64 -10.06
N THR A 157 11.17 11.58 -11.37
CA THR A 157 10.41 10.64 -12.17
C THR A 157 11.13 9.27 -12.16
N PRO A 158 10.45 8.14 -11.93
CA PRO A 158 11.09 6.84 -11.97
C PRO A 158 11.57 6.50 -13.38
N GLU A 159 12.66 5.74 -13.47
CA GLU A 159 13.21 5.25 -14.76
C GLU A 159 12.20 4.35 -15.48
N ASN A 160 11.50 3.50 -14.74
CA ASN A 160 10.41 2.69 -15.26
C ASN A 160 9.11 3.52 -15.34
N PRO A 161 8.56 3.75 -16.55
CA PRO A 161 7.31 4.48 -16.71
C PRO A 161 6.07 3.77 -16.15
N VAL A 162 6.15 2.44 -15.96
CA VAL A 162 5.08 1.68 -15.30
C VAL A 162 5.04 2.06 -13.83
N ARG A 163 3.91 2.61 -13.40
CA ARG A 163 3.67 3.09 -12.04
C ARG A 163 2.76 2.14 -11.28
N ARG A 164 2.85 2.16 -9.96
CA ARG A 164 1.91 1.46 -9.09
C ARG A 164 0.94 2.43 -8.43
N PHE A 165 -0.28 1.99 -8.23
CA PHE A 165 -1.36 2.79 -7.65
C PHE A 165 -1.92 2.08 -6.43
N ILE A 166 -2.01 2.80 -5.29
CA ILE A 166 -2.64 2.30 -4.07
C ILE A 166 -4.05 2.89 -3.99
N ILE A 167 -5.00 2.17 -4.55
CA ILE A 167 -6.37 2.64 -4.73
C ILE A 167 -7.23 2.31 -3.50
N GLY A 168 -7.92 3.31 -2.98
CA GLY A 168 -8.87 3.17 -1.88
C GLY A 168 -10.23 2.60 -2.32
N PRO A 169 -11.08 2.23 -1.35
CA PRO A 169 -12.38 1.61 -1.64
C PRO A 169 -13.30 2.46 -2.51
N GLN A 170 -13.27 3.79 -2.36
CA GLN A 170 -14.15 4.69 -3.12
C GLN A 170 -13.90 4.59 -4.63
N ILE A 171 -12.64 4.74 -5.05
CA ILE A 171 -12.27 4.61 -6.47
C ILE A 171 -12.48 3.17 -6.93
N PHE A 172 -12.16 2.18 -6.08
CA PHE A 172 -12.36 0.77 -6.42
C PHE A 172 -13.82 0.42 -6.70
N GLN A 173 -14.78 1.02 -5.99
CA GLN A 173 -16.20 0.80 -6.28
C GLN A 173 -16.59 1.30 -7.67
N ILE A 174 -16.02 2.41 -8.13
CA ILE A 174 -16.23 2.92 -9.49
C ILE A 174 -15.65 1.94 -10.53
N ILE A 175 -14.41 1.46 -10.28
CA ILE A 175 -13.77 0.46 -11.15
C ILE A 175 -14.61 -0.80 -11.21
N LYS A 176 -15.00 -1.34 -10.05
CA LYS A 176 -15.82 -2.55 -9.94
C LYS A 176 -17.18 -2.37 -10.61
N GLY A 177 -17.83 -1.22 -10.42
CA GLY A 177 -19.13 -0.93 -11.04
C GLY A 177 -19.07 -1.02 -12.55
N ALA A 178 -18.03 -0.44 -13.16
CA ALA A 178 -17.84 -0.51 -14.61
C ALA A 178 -17.51 -1.92 -15.11
N LEU A 179 -16.69 -2.69 -14.39
CA LEU A 179 -16.38 -4.08 -14.73
C LEU A 179 -17.60 -5.01 -14.66
N MET A 180 -18.61 -4.64 -13.90
CA MET A 180 -19.89 -5.37 -13.81
C MET A 180 -20.92 -4.87 -14.80
N ASP A 181 -20.61 -3.81 -15.55
CA ASP A 181 -21.48 -3.27 -16.58
C ASP A 181 -21.44 -4.15 -17.84
N PRO A 182 -22.59 -4.66 -18.32
CA PRO A 182 -22.64 -5.48 -19.54
C PRO A 182 -22.20 -4.72 -20.80
N ASP A 183 -22.20 -3.40 -20.79
CA ASP A 183 -21.75 -2.59 -21.92
C ASP A 183 -20.22 -2.56 -22.04
N MET A 184 -19.49 -2.93 -21.01
CA MET A 184 -18.03 -3.09 -21.04
C MET A 184 -17.68 -4.47 -21.63
N GLN A 185 -17.37 -4.53 -22.90
CA GLN A 185 -17.12 -5.79 -23.60
C GLN A 185 -15.65 -6.23 -23.54
N GLU A 186 -14.73 -5.27 -23.52
CA GLU A 186 -13.29 -5.52 -23.50
C GLU A 186 -12.68 -5.21 -22.13
N MET A 187 -11.59 -5.89 -21.82
CA MET A 187 -10.85 -5.61 -20.58
C MET A 187 -10.22 -4.21 -20.64
N PRO A 188 -10.39 -3.39 -19.59
CA PRO A 188 -9.78 -2.05 -19.55
C PRO A 188 -8.25 -2.05 -19.72
N THR A 189 -7.62 -3.18 -19.43
CA THR A 189 -6.17 -3.41 -19.53
C THR A 189 -5.73 -3.96 -20.89
N ASP A 190 -6.66 -4.16 -21.84
CA ASP A 190 -6.32 -4.65 -23.17
C ASP A 190 -5.37 -3.68 -23.88
N TYR A 191 -4.34 -4.21 -24.54
CA TYR A 191 -3.30 -3.39 -25.16
C TYR A 191 -3.77 -2.71 -26.45
N THR A 192 -4.82 -3.23 -27.07
CA THR A 192 -5.35 -2.74 -28.36
C THR A 192 -6.64 -1.96 -28.21
N ALA A 193 -7.54 -2.38 -27.32
CA ALA A 193 -8.87 -1.83 -27.12
C ALA A 193 -9.17 -1.45 -25.67
N GLY A 194 -8.15 -1.28 -24.83
CA GLY A 194 -8.37 -0.89 -23.45
C GLY A 194 -8.75 0.58 -23.29
N VAL A 195 -9.15 0.96 -22.07
CA VAL A 195 -9.66 2.29 -21.76
C VAL A 195 -8.87 2.95 -20.63
N ASP A 196 -8.71 4.26 -20.71
CA ASP A 196 -8.07 5.05 -19.67
C ASP A 196 -9.05 5.36 -18.53
N PHE A 197 -8.50 5.52 -17.34
CA PHE A 197 -9.24 5.88 -16.15
C PHE A 197 -8.80 7.24 -15.62
N ARG A 198 -9.74 8.15 -15.43
CA ARG A 198 -9.49 9.47 -14.87
C ARG A 198 -9.77 9.46 -13.39
N ILE A 199 -8.73 9.72 -12.57
CA ILE A 199 -8.88 10.00 -11.15
C ILE A 199 -9.09 11.50 -10.99
N SER A 200 -10.22 11.90 -10.44
CA SER A 200 -10.54 13.30 -10.18
C SER A 200 -10.70 13.51 -8.68
N LYS A 201 -10.01 14.51 -8.13
CA LYS A 201 -10.10 14.86 -6.72
C LYS A 201 -10.96 16.07 -6.52
N THR A 202 -11.98 15.93 -5.70
CA THR A 202 -12.84 16.99 -5.20
C THR A 202 -12.82 17.02 -3.68
N SER A 203 -13.55 17.93 -3.07
CA SER A 203 -13.70 18.02 -1.62
C SER A 203 -15.16 17.86 -1.25
N LYS A 204 -15.44 17.04 -0.24
CA LYS A 204 -16.77 16.89 0.33
C LYS A 204 -16.69 16.87 1.85
N GLY A 205 -17.27 17.87 2.49
CA GLY A 205 -17.22 18.00 3.95
C GLY A 205 -15.80 18.18 4.50
N GLY A 206 -14.90 18.82 3.74
CA GLY A 206 -13.49 19.01 4.14
C GLY A 206 -12.58 17.81 3.88
N TYR A 207 -13.11 16.74 3.30
CA TYR A 207 -12.36 15.51 2.98
C TYR A 207 -12.17 15.34 1.48
N ALA A 208 -11.05 14.72 1.09
CA ALA A 208 -10.83 14.34 -0.30
C ALA A 208 -11.92 13.37 -0.78
N ASP A 209 -12.56 13.72 -1.88
CA ASP A 209 -13.59 12.91 -2.53
C ASP A 209 -13.15 12.59 -3.97
N TYR A 210 -13.27 11.32 -4.35
CA TYR A 210 -12.91 10.81 -5.66
C TYR A 210 -14.12 10.25 -6.43
N SER A 211 -15.33 10.54 -5.97
CA SER A 211 -16.57 10.00 -6.55
C SER A 211 -16.81 10.44 -7.99
N THR A 212 -16.17 11.52 -8.43
CA THR A 212 -16.24 12.03 -9.80
C THR A 212 -15.24 11.39 -10.77
N SER A 213 -14.42 10.45 -10.29
CA SER A 213 -13.54 9.66 -11.14
C SER A 213 -14.33 8.79 -12.11
N SER A 214 -13.81 8.56 -13.30
CA SER A 214 -14.56 7.85 -14.36
C SER A 214 -13.64 7.23 -15.39
N TRP A 215 -14.15 6.20 -16.07
CA TRP A 215 -13.53 5.65 -17.27
C TRP A 215 -13.68 6.58 -18.46
N SER A 216 -12.68 6.58 -19.35
CA SER A 216 -12.80 7.17 -20.68
C SER A 216 -13.92 6.47 -21.46
N ARG A 217 -14.58 7.21 -22.32
CA ARG A 217 -15.59 6.64 -23.23
C ARG A 217 -14.97 6.10 -24.52
N ARG A 218 -13.68 6.30 -24.72
CA ARG A 218 -12.97 5.89 -25.92
C ARG A 218 -11.95 4.83 -25.55
N GLU A 219 -12.01 3.74 -26.28
CA GLU A 219 -10.93 2.77 -26.34
C GLU A 219 -9.74 3.36 -27.08
N ARG A 220 -8.55 2.98 -26.67
CA ARG A 220 -7.32 3.26 -27.40
C ARG A 220 -6.31 2.15 -27.25
N PRO A 221 -5.50 1.88 -28.27
CA PRO A 221 -4.33 1.02 -28.10
C PRO A 221 -3.30 1.72 -27.21
N LEU A 222 -2.37 0.95 -26.67
CA LEU A 222 -1.13 1.49 -26.13
C LEU A 222 -0.36 2.18 -27.26
N ASN A 223 0.30 3.30 -26.97
CA ASN A 223 1.19 3.94 -27.93
C ASN A 223 2.55 3.22 -27.99
N GLU A 224 3.42 3.61 -28.92
CA GLU A 224 4.73 2.99 -29.14
C GLU A 224 5.62 3.07 -27.90
N ASP A 225 5.61 4.19 -27.18
CA ASP A 225 6.40 4.39 -25.96
C ASP A 225 5.89 3.52 -24.81
N GLU A 226 4.56 3.37 -24.68
CA GLU A 226 3.94 2.51 -23.67
C GLU A 226 4.24 1.01 -23.97
N TYR A 227 4.17 0.59 -25.23
CA TYR A 227 4.57 -0.76 -25.64
C TYR A 227 6.05 -1.03 -25.33
N LYS A 228 6.92 -0.11 -25.73
CA LYS A 228 8.34 -0.21 -25.49
C LYS A 228 8.65 -0.25 -23.99
N ALA A 229 7.98 0.56 -23.18
CA ALA A 229 8.17 0.55 -21.74
C ALA A 229 7.80 -0.81 -21.10
N VAL A 230 6.73 -1.45 -21.57
CA VAL A 230 6.38 -2.81 -21.11
C VAL A 230 7.41 -3.83 -21.57
N GLU A 231 7.96 -3.71 -22.79
CA GLU A 231 8.98 -4.60 -23.32
C GLU A 231 10.32 -4.45 -22.59
N ASP A 232 10.75 -3.20 -22.33
CA ASP A 232 12.06 -2.91 -21.71
C ASP A 232 12.07 -3.19 -20.20
N HIS A 233 10.98 -2.91 -19.47
CA HIS A 233 10.93 -2.98 -18.01
C HIS A 233 10.07 -4.14 -17.47
N GLY A 234 9.20 -4.70 -18.30
CA GLY A 234 8.23 -5.71 -17.88
C GLY A 234 7.12 -5.13 -16.99
N LEU A 235 6.24 -6.02 -16.55
CA LEU A 235 5.16 -5.72 -15.61
C LEU A 235 5.59 -6.10 -14.19
N PHE A 236 5.11 -5.34 -13.21
CA PHE A 236 5.28 -5.72 -11.80
C PHE A 236 4.39 -6.92 -11.47
N THR A 237 4.94 -7.91 -10.77
CA THR A 237 4.15 -8.92 -10.06
C THR A 237 3.58 -8.26 -8.81
N LEU A 238 2.29 -7.92 -8.84
CA LEU A 238 1.66 -7.10 -7.80
C LEU A 238 1.69 -7.77 -6.41
N ASN A 239 1.77 -9.09 -6.36
CA ASN A 239 1.89 -9.83 -5.11
C ASN A 239 3.17 -9.49 -4.33
N ASP A 240 4.27 -9.15 -5.02
CA ASP A 240 5.56 -8.80 -4.39
C ASP A 240 5.50 -7.47 -3.63
N TYR A 241 4.48 -6.65 -3.91
CA TYR A 241 4.24 -5.35 -3.28
C TYR A 241 3.18 -5.40 -2.18
N LEU A 242 2.70 -6.60 -1.85
CA LEU A 242 1.91 -6.82 -0.65
C LEU A 242 2.84 -7.04 0.56
N PRO A 243 2.38 -6.71 1.78
CA PRO A 243 3.11 -7.08 2.98
C PRO A 243 3.35 -8.58 3.03
N LYS A 244 4.53 -9.01 3.44
CA LYS A 244 4.80 -10.41 3.71
C LYS A 244 3.97 -10.87 4.89
N LYS A 245 3.58 -12.15 4.88
CA LYS A 245 2.86 -12.76 5.99
C LYS A 245 3.72 -12.69 7.25
N PRO A 246 3.22 -12.07 8.34
CA PRO A 246 3.92 -12.04 9.62
C PRO A 246 4.11 -13.42 10.20
N GLY A 247 5.30 -13.68 10.74
CA GLY A 247 5.56 -14.87 11.55
C GLY A 247 4.95 -14.77 12.96
N GLU A 248 4.96 -15.84 13.74
CA GLU A 248 4.35 -15.88 15.08
C GLU A 248 4.86 -14.78 16.01
N VAL A 249 6.16 -14.48 15.97
CA VAL A 249 6.77 -13.41 16.79
C VAL A 249 6.27 -12.02 16.36
N GLU A 250 6.12 -11.81 15.05
CA GLU A 250 5.60 -10.56 14.50
C GLU A 250 4.10 -10.39 14.79
N VAL A 251 3.31 -11.48 14.74
CA VAL A 251 1.90 -11.48 15.14
C VAL A 251 1.75 -11.11 16.61
N LYS A 252 2.62 -11.65 17.49
CA LYS A 252 2.65 -11.24 18.89
C LYS A 252 3.02 -9.77 19.04
N ALA A 253 4.04 -9.30 18.30
CA ALA A 253 4.40 -7.88 18.31
C ALA A 253 3.23 -6.98 17.85
N ILE A 254 2.47 -7.38 16.83
CA ILE A 254 1.27 -6.67 16.38
C ILE A 254 0.23 -6.56 17.50
N LYS A 255 0.01 -7.65 18.25
CA LYS A 255 -0.92 -7.67 19.38
C LYS A 255 -0.44 -6.74 20.50
N ASP A 256 0.82 -6.85 20.91
CA ASP A 256 1.42 -6.00 21.94
C ASP A 256 1.38 -4.50 21.56
N MET A 257 1.63 -4.19 20.27
CA MET A 257 1.54 -2.83 19.73
C MET A 257 0.10 -2.31 19.74
N PHE A 258 -0.86 -3.17 19.44
CA PHE A 258 -2.28 -2.82 19.48
C PHE A 258 -2.70 -2.49 20.91
N GLU A 259 -2.34 -3.31 21.89
CA GLU A 259 -2.62 -3.07 23.30
C GLU A 259 -2.01 -1.74 23.78
N ALA A 260 -0.72 -1.51 23.50
CA ALA A 260 -0.05 -0.25 23.83
C ALA A 260 -0.70 0.98 23.13
N SER A 261 -1.14 0.82 21.88
CA SER A 261 -1.83 1.88 21.15
C SER A 261 -3.21 2.19 21.74
N VAL A 262 -3.95 1.16 22.18
CA VAL A 262 -5.26 1.31 22.83
C VAL A 262 -5.10 2.01 24.18
N ASP A 263 -4.05 1.66 24.92
CA ASP A 263 -3.71 2.28 26.22
C ASP A 263 -3.18 3.73 26.08
N GLY A 264 -3.02 4.23 24.83
CA GLY A 264 -2.57 5.59 24.56
C GLY A 264 -1.07 5.79 24.80
N GLU A 265 -0.29 4.72 24.87
CA GLU A 265 1.15 4.79 25.08
C GLU A 265 1.89 5.41 23.90
N ALA A 266 3.12 5.87 24.15
CA ALA A 266 4.04 6.25 23.10
C ALA A 266 4.65 5.00 22.44
N TYR A 267 4.93 5.09 21.14
CA TYR A 267 5.57 4.01 20.39
C TYR A 267 6.97 3.72 20.92
N ASP A 268 7.20 2.48 21.34
CA ASP A 268 8.48 2.02 21.88
C ASP A 268 9.36 1.47 20.75
N MET A 269 10.36 2.26 20.34
CA MET A 269 11.29 1.91 19.27
C MET A 269 12.17 0.70 19.63
N GLU A 270 12.52 0.51 20.91
CA GLU A 270 13.36 -0.60 21.36
C GLU A 270 12.59 -1.91 21.31
N LYS A 271 11.31 -1.88 21.70
CA LYS A 271 10.43 -3.05 21.73
C LYS A 271 9.95 -3.45 20.33
N PHE A 272 9.52 -2.48 19.52
CA PHE A 272 8.80 -2.72 18.27
C PHE A 272 9.57 -2.40 16.99
N GLY A 273 10.62 -1.58 17.09
CA GLY A 273 11.32 -1.04 15.93
C GLY A 273 11.97 -2.07 15.01
N ASN A 274 12.20 -3.30 15.49
CA ASN A 274 12.70 -4.41 14.69
C ASN A 274 11.61 -5.11 13.86
N TYR A 275 10.33 -4.85 14.15
CA TYR A 275 9.18 -5.48 13.49
C TYR A 275 8.44 -4.49 12.59
N PHE A 276 7.88 -3.45 13.17
CA PHE A 276 7.08 -2.46 12.46
C PHE A 276 7.41 -1.06 12.96
N ARG A 277 7.66 -0.13 12.04
CA ARG A 277 8.05 1.24 12.35
C ARG A 277 7.01 2.24 11.85
N PRO A 278 6.87 3.40 12.50
CA PRO A 278 6.11 4.51 11.95
C PRO A 278 6.65 4.94 10.59
N ALA A 279 5.76 5.41 9.72
CA ALA A 279 6.12 5.95 8.42
C ALA A 279 7.15 7.09 8.57
N GLY A 280 8.16 7.10 7.71
CA GLY A 280 9.23 8.12 7.74
C GLY A 280 10.37 7.87 8.74
N MET A 281 10.29 6.81 9.55
CA MET A 281 11.38 6.43 10.43
C MET A 281 12.24 5.34 9.78
N SER A 282 13.42 5.71 9.33
CA SER A 282 14.42 4.78 8.79
C SER A 282 15.05 3.92 9.88
N ALA A 283 15.60 2.75 9.49
CA ALA A 283 16.45 1.96 10.36
C ALA A 283 17.67 2.78 10.82
N ARG A 284 18.02 2.72 12.11
CA ARG A 284 19.29 3.30 12.57
C ARG A 284 20.45 2.53 11.95
N THR A 285 21.49 3.25 11.52
CA THR A 285 22.75 2.64 11.09
C THR A 285 23.31 1.82 12.24
N GLY A 286 23.33 0.48 12.12
CA GLY A 286 23.78 -0.44 13.17
C GLY A 286 22.71 -1.40 13.72
N ASP A 287 21.44 -1.20 13.39
CA ASP A 287 20.40 -2.19 13.69
C ASP A 287 20.60 -3.45 12.83
N PRO A 288 20.50 -4.66 13.39
CA PRO A 288 20.56 -5.87 12.60
C PRO A 288 19.44 -5.83 11.56
N VAL A 289 19.84 -5.91 10.28
CA VAL A 289 18.94 -5.91 9.13
C VAL A 289 18.14 -7.22 9.15
N LYS A 290 17.12 -7.30 9.94
CA LYS A 290 16.03 -8.24 9.70
C LYS A 290 15.16 -7.61 8.61
N ALA A 291 15.02 -8.31 7.51
CA ALA A 291 14.27 -7.86 6.34
C ALA A 291 12.93 -7.27 6.74
N SER A 292 12.94 -5.97 6.98
CA SER A 292 11.71 -5.19 7.07
C SER A 292 11.12 -5.20 5.67
N THR A 293 10.00 -5.84 5.52
CA THR A 293 9.18 -5.74 4.33
C THR A 293 9.00 -4.27 4.01
N PRO A 294 9.39 -3.80 2.84
CA PRO A 294 9.01 -2.47 2.41
C PRO A 294 7.49 -2.50 2.24
N SER A 295 6.76 -2.09 3.27
CA SER A 295 5.41 -1.61 3.03
C SER A 295 5.57 -0.38 2.17
N PRO A 296 5.00 -0.33 0.98
CA PRO A 296 4.89 0.91 0.25
C PRO A 296 3.95 1.79 1.07
N THR A 297 4.53 2.54 1.98
CA THR A 297 3.80 3.54 2.74
C THR A 297 3.85 4.80 1.93
N PRO A 298 2.71 5.31 1.45
CA PRO A 298 2.69 6.68 0.99
C PRO A 298 3.13 7.54 2.17
N ASN A 299 4.21 8.27 1.96
CA ASN A 299 4.73 9.21 2.93
C ASN A 299 3.61 10.22 3.22
N PRO A 300 3.04 10.29 4.42
CA PRO A 300 2.11 11.36 4.71
C PRO A 300 2.93 12.64 4.78
N THR A 301 2.78 13.49 3.78
CA THR A 301 2.99 14.92 3.98
C THR A 301 2.19 15.29 5.23
N PRO A 302 2.70 16.15 6.12
CA PRO A 302 1.98 16.56 7.32
C PRO A 302 0.73 17.35 6.89
N VAL A 303 -0.31 16.66 6.60
CA VAL A 303 -1.65 17.21 6.51
C VAL A 303 -2.30 16.96 7.86
N THR A 304 -2.80 18.02 8.44
CA THR A 304 -3.77 18.08 9.53
C THR A 304 -4.62 16.83 9.56
N PRO A 305 -4.85 16.20 10.73
CA PRO A 305 -5.55 14.93 10.81
C PRO A 305 -6.94 15.07 10.20
N THR A 306 -7.09 14.51 9.02
CA THR A 306 -8.40 14.33 8.40
C THR A 306 -8.96 13.02 8.94
N PRO A 307 -10.10 13.02 9.63
CA PRO A 307 -10.74 11.80 10.05
C PRO A 307 -11.15 11.00 8.82
N GLU A 308 -10.58 9.85 8.66
CA GLU A 308 -10.81 8.95 7.56
C GLU A 308 -12.16 8.26 7.74
N ALA A 309 -13.13 8.66 6.91
CA ALA A 309 -14.38 7.95 6.79
C ALA A 309 -14.16 6.70 5.96
N VAL A 310 -14.10 5.55 6.58
CA VAL A 310 -14.28 4.28 5.89
C VAL A 310 -15.50 3.59 6.45
N ALA A 311 -16.58 3.69 5.72
CA ALA A 311 -17.74 2.86 5.95
C ALA A 311 -17.60 1.55 5.19
N PRO A 312 -17.87 0.40 5.78
CA PRO A 312 -18.44 -0.70 5.02
C PRO A 312 -19.85 -0.29 4.62
N ALA A 313 -20.15 -0.42 3.34
CA ALA A 313 -21.49 -0.19 2.84
C ALA A 313 -22.48 -1.13 3.55
N THR A 314 -23.31 -0.56 4.36
CA THR A 314 -24.65 -1.04 4.62
C THR A 314 -25.55 0.20 4.64
N THR A 315 -26.47 0.19 3.72
CA THR A 315 -27.57 1.13 3.54
C THR A 315 -28.25 1.42 4.87
N THR A 316 -28.35 2.65 5.28
CA THR A 316 -29.57 3.31 5.77
C THR A 316 -29.30 4.80 6.08
N GLU A 317 -30.30 5.59 5.78
CA GLU A 317 -30.53 7.02 5.78
C GLU A 317 -29.88 7.88 6.88
N ALA A 318 -29.53 9.07 6.39
CA ALA A 318 -29.57 10.41 6.96
C ALA A 318 -29.65 10.58 8.48
N VAL A 319 -28.75 11.40 9.02
CA VAL A 319 -29.04 12.69 9.69
C VAL A 319 -27.71 13.45 9.85
N ALA A 320 -27.75 14.74 9.55
CA ALA A 320 -26.70 15.70 9.79
C ALA A 320 -26.55 15.98 11.29
N GLU A 321 -25.34 16.31 11.72
CA GLU A 321 -25.00 17.34 12.72
C GLU A 321 -23.56 17.11 13.22
N GLU A 322 -22.73 18.02 12.99
CA GLU A 322 -22.25 19.15 13.80
C GLU A 322 -21.06 18.80 14.72
N VAL A 323 -19.95 19.53 14.43
CA VAL A 323 -18.88 20.04 15.31
C VAL A 323 -18.23 19.11 16.32
N ALA A 324 -16.91 18.92 16.11
CA ALA A 324 -15.99 18.36 17.08
C ALA A 324 -15.67 19.38 18.20
N PRO A 325 -15.64 18.95 19.46
CA PRO A 325 -14.81 19.58 20.46
C PRO A 325 -13.64 18.69 20.88
N ALA A 326 -12.62 19.35 21.44
CA ALA A 326 -11.37 18.84 21.93
C ALA A 326 -11.52 17.56 22.78
N ALA A 327 -10.54 16.67 22.61
CA ALA A 327 -10.43 15.41 23.31
C ALA A 327 -10.55 15.55 24.84
N ASP A 328 -11.58 14.96 25.38
CA ASP A 328 -11.80 14.79 26.80
C ASP A 328 -11.03 13.53 27.26
N ASN A 329 -9.84 13.73 27.85
CA ASN A 329 -8.98 12.64 28.32
C ASN A 329 -9.69 11.73 29.35
N ASN A 330 -10.67 12.24 30.08
CA ASN A 330 -11.45 11.48 31.06
C ASN A 330 -12.33 10.40 30.41
N LYS A 331 -12.83 10.67 29.19
CA LYS A 331 -13.64 9.71 28.45
C LYS A 331 -12.83 8.52 27.94
N ALA A 332 -11.58 8.76 27.57
CA ALA A 332 -10.67 7.70 27.13
C ALA A 332 -10.29 6.76 28.31
N GLU A 333 -10.06 7.30 29.49
CA GLU A 333 -9.77 6.51 30.71
C GLU A 333 -10.95 5.67 31.17
N ASP A 334 -12.17 6.19 31.08
CA ASP A 334 -13.38 5.43 31.41
C ASP A 334 -13.64 4.28 30.42
N ILE A 335 -13.34 4.50 29.13
CA ILE A 335 -13.43 3.47 28.09
C ILE A 335 -12.38 2.39 28.33
N LEU A 336 -11.15 2.76 28.67
CA LEU A 336 -10.08 1.81 29.01
C LEU A 336 -10.39 0.97 30.25
N LYS A 337 -10.97 1.58 31.27
CA LYS A 337 -11.47 0.86 32.46
C LYS A 337 -12.56 -0.17 32.10
N MET A 338 -13.46 0.19 31.20
CA MET A 338 -14.53 -0.68 30.75
C MET A 338 -14.01 -1.87 29.93
N ILE A 339 -12.98 -1.65 29.10
CA ILE A 339 -12.31 -2.71 28.33
C ILE A 339 -11.58 -3.67 29.29
N ARG A 340 -10.82 -3.18 30.26
CA ARG A 340 -10.11 -4.00 31.24
C ARG A 340 -11.04 -4.83 32.12
N SER A 341 -12.18 -4.29 32.53
CA SER A 341 -13.15 -5.03 33.34
C SER A 341 -13.83 -6.19 32.60
N ARG A 342 -13.85 -6.17 31.26
CA ARG A 342 -14.39 -7.25 30.44
C ARG A 342 -13.37 -8.36 30.10
N GLN A 343 -12.08 -8.09 30.24
CA GLN A 343 -11.01 -9.09 30.02
C GLN A 343 -10.76 -9.97 31.26
N THR A 344 -11.29 -9.59 32.43
CA THR A 344 -11.14 -10.30 33.70
C THR A 344 -12.37 -11.15 34.09
N ASN A 345 -13.35 -11.25 33.25
CA ASN A 345 -14.52 -12.15 33.33
C ASN A 345 -14.50 -13.05 32.05
#